data_e4c62636540017b3fa18349423e4c679
#
_entry.id   e4c62636540017b3fa18349423e4c679
#
_cell.length_a   1.000
_cell.length_b   1.000
_cell.length_c   1.000
_cell.angle_alpha   90.00
_cell.angle_beta   90.00
_cell.angle_gamma   90.00
#
_symmetry.space_group_name_H-M   'P 1'
#
loop_
_entity.id
_entity.type
_entity.pdbx_description
1 polymer ?
#
loop_
_entity_poly.entity_id
_entity_poly.type
_entity_poly.pdbx_seq_one_letter_code
_entity_poly.pdbx_strand_id
1 'polypeptide(L)'
;KIPIWHTEGFNPHPFATFPLPLSLGFRGVNECMDVKLEDESFPFEEIISRLNGCLPRGLRVFDVTEPVMKAGKIAFASFTIKISCDGENPRTVCEQLNELLTSESIEVEKKSKKGIKTVDIKQGIKSFEVTEKFDFAELDVVLSAGSSDNVNPNLLISAFENRFLVSCDIDITRNDLYNADMELFR
;
A
#
# COMPACT_ATOMS: atom_id res chain seq x y z
N LYS A 1 -28.56 10.02 -6.92
CA LYS A 1 -27.67 10.43 -5.81
C LYS A 1 -27.58 9.28 -4.82
N ILE A 2 -26.39 8.90 -4.34
CA ILE A 2 -26.22 7.86 -3.31
C ILE A 2 -26.58 8.50 -1.96
N PRO A 3 -27.40 7.85 -1.11
CA PRO A 3 -27.80 8.38 0.18
C PRO A 3 -26.69 8.15 1.24
N ILE A 4 -25.58 8.91 1.13
CA ILE A 4 -24.48 8.83 2.09
C ILE A 4 -24.83 9.66 3.32
N TRP A 5 -24.71 9.06 4.51
CA TRP A 5 -24.89 9.75 5.78
C TRP A 5 -23.82 10.84 5.95
N HIS A 6 -24.24 12.00 6.43
CA HIS A 6 -23.34 13.13 6.69
C HIS A 6 -23.06 13.24 8.19
N THR A 7 -21.84 13.59 8.53
CA THR A 7 -21.44 13.83 9.91
C THR A 7 -22.26 14.98 10.51
N GLU A 8 -22.54 14.90 11.81
CA GLU A 8 -23.17 15.97 12.56
C GLU A 8 -22.12 17.00 12.99
N GLY A 9 -22.51 18.29 13.03
CA GLY A 9 -21.63 19.35 13.49
C GLY A 9 -21.60 20.57 12.58
N PHE A 10 -20.62 21.44 12.80
CA PHE A 10 -20.50 22.76 12.13
C PHE A 10 -20.24 22.67 10.62
N ASN A 11 -19.56 21.59 10.17
CA ASN A 11 -19.26 21.33 8.76
C ASN A 11 -19.66 19.89 8.42
N PRO A 12 -20.94 19.61 8.13
CA PRO A 12 -21.37 18.30 7.72
C PRO A 12 -20.69 17.86 6.43
N HIS A 13 -20.12 16.65 6.43
CA HIS A 13 -19.50 16.06 5.25
C HIS A 13 -19.89 14.58 5.13
N PRO A 14 -19.88 14.00 3.93
CA PRO A 14 -20.14 12.59 3.74
C PRO A 14 -19.24 11.73 4.63
N PHE A 15 -19.81 10.77 5.33
CA PHE A 15 -19.03 9.84 6.14
C PHE A 15 -18.39 8.79 5.22
N ALA A 16 -17.11 8.98 4.95
CA ALA A 16 -16.27 8.08 4.19
C ALA A 16 -14.91 7.98 4.87
N THR A 17 -14.41 6.76 5.04
CA THR A 17 -13.11 6.50 5.66
C THR A 17 -12.29 5.53 4.82
N PHE A 18 -10.98 5.76 4.78
CA PHE A 18 -10.02 4.84 4.17
C PHE A 18 -9.31 4.08 5.29
N PRO A 19 -9.44 2.76 5.36
CA PRO A 19 -8.81 1.95 6.41
C PRO A 19 -7.29 2.13 6.48
N LEU A 20 -6.64 2.22 5.31
CA LEU A 20 -5.22 2.54 5.17
C LEU A 20 -5.02 3.42 3.94
N PRO A 21 -4.87 4.75 4.09
CA PRO A 21 -4.67 5.65 2.96
C PRO A 21 -3.46 5.25 2.10
N LEU A 22 -3.63 5.32 0.77
CA LEU A 22 -2.55 5.06 -0.18
C LEU A 22 -1.59 6.25 -0.22
N SER A 23 -0.28 5.99 -0.25
CA SER A 23 0.72 7.05 -0.37
C SER A 23 0.67 7.72 -1.75
N LEU A 24 0.95 9.02 -1.80
CA LEU A 24 1.08 9.74 -3.07
C LEU A 24 2.15 9.11 -3.96
N GLY A 25 1.83 8.98 -5.24
CA GLY A 25 2.71 8.35 -6.25
C GLY A 25 2.57 6.83 -6.34
N PHE A 26 1.85 6.19 -5.42
CA PHE A 26 1.58 4.76 -5.50
C PHE A 26 0.31 4.49 -6.30
N ARG A 27 0.28 3.32 -6.96
CA ARG A 27 -0.95 2.74 -7.51
C ARG A 27 -1.57 1.80 -6.48
N GLY A 28 -2.90 1.64 -6.54
CA GLY A 28 -3.63 0.66 -5.74
C GLY A 28 -4.48 -0.23 -6.64
N VAL A 29 -4.55 -1.51 -6.32
CA VAL A 29 -5.42 -2.48 -7.02
C VAL A 29 -6.68 -2.72 -6.22
N ASN A 30 -6.55 -3.19 -4.99
CA ASN A 30 -7.67 -3.54 -4.11
C ASN A 30 -7.76 -2.57 -2.92
N GLU A 31 -8.05 -1.30 -3.21
CA GLU A 31 -8.22 -0.27 -2.19
C GLU A 31 -9.65 -0.31 -1.62
N CYS A 32 -9.76 -0.16 -0.30
CA CYS A 32 -11.05 -0.15 0.39
C CYS A 32 -11.41 1.25 0.87
N MET A 33 -12.71 1.56 0.83
CA MET A 33 -13.29 2.76 1.42
C MET A 33 -14.61 2.39 2.08
N ASP A 34 -14.75 2.70 3.37
CA ASP A 34 -16.00 2.51 4.09
C ASP A 34 -16.85 3.76 3.98
N VAL A 35 -18.13 3.58 3.68
CA VAL A 35 -19.12 4.66 3.65
C VAL A 35 -20.32 4.26 4.51
N LYS A 36 -20.91 5.24 5.22
CA LYS A 36 -22.15 5.01 5.95
C LYS A 36 -23.32 5.50 5.10
N LEU A 37 -24.30 4.64 4.88
CA LEU A 37 -25.54 4.99 4.18
C LEU A 37 -26.62 5.48 5.16
N GLU A 38 -27.49 6.40 4.69
CA GLU A 38 -28.73 6.79 5.39
C GLU A 38 -29.82 5.74 5.23
N ASP A 39 -29.80 5.01 4.10
CA ASP A 39 -30.71 3.93 3.76
C ASP A 39 -29.91 2.65 3.56
N GLU A 40 -29.96 1.74 4.55
CA GLU A 40 -29.26 0.46 4.52
C GLU A 40 -29.83 -0.52 3.47
N SER A 41 -31.03 -0.25 2.96
CA SER A 41 -31.64 -1.05 1.89
C SER A 41 -31.22 -0.62 0.47
N PHE A 42 -30.38 0.40 0.35
CA PHE A 42 -29.96 0.93 -0.94
C PHE A 42 -29.13 -0.11 -1.73
N PRO A 43 -29.48 -0.46 -2.98
CA PRO A 43 -28.85 -1.55 -3.72
C PRO A 43 -27.36 -1.29 -4.01
N PHE A 44 -26.50 -2.26 -3.72
CA PHE A 44 -25.05 -2.16 -3.94
C PHE A 44 -24.68 -1.99 -5.41
N GLU A 45 -25.41 -2.63 -6.33
CA GLU A 45 -25.22 -2.49 -7.77
C GLU A 45 -25.45 -1.05 -8.24
N GLU A 46 -26.39 -0.34 -7.62
CA GLU A 46 -26.59 1.08 -7.90
C GLU A 46 -25.45 1.94 -7.38
N ILE A 47 -24.84 1.60 -6.23
CA ILE A 47 -23.64 2.29 -5.73
C ILE A 47 -22.51 2.16 -6.74
N ILE A 48 -22.21 0.93 -7.19
CA ILE A 48 -21.17 0.65 -8.19
C ILE A 48 -21.43 1.45 -9.47
N SER A 49 -22.65 1.36 -10.01
CA SER A 49 -23.03 2.03 -11.25
C SER A 49 -22.90 3.55 -11.16
N ARG A 50 -23.42 4.15 -10.09
CA ARG A 50 -23.44 5.62 -9.90
C ARG A 50 -22.04 6.18 -9.61
N LEU A 51 -21.22 5.48 -8.81
CA LEU A 51 -19.84 5.88 -8.58
C LEU A 51 -19.03 5.82 -9.87
N ASN A 52 -19.08 4.70 -10.59
CA ASN A 52 -18.34 4.55 -11.84
C ASN A 52 -18.78 5.54 -12.93
N GLY A 53 -20.01 6.06 -12.85
CA GLY A 53 -20.50 7.12 -13.76
C GLY A 53 -19.90 8.51 -13.48
N CYS A 54 -19.28 8.75 -12.31
CA CYS A 54 -18.75 10.06 -11.93
C CYS A 54 -17.27 10.04 -11.49
N LEU A 55 -16.68 8.87 -11.27
CA LEU A 55 -15.26 8.75 -10.92
C LEU A 55 -14.36 9.15 -12.09
N PRO A 56 -13.22 9.78 -11.82
CA PRO A 56 -12.24 10.12 -12.84
C PRO A 56 -11.65 8.87 -13.49
N ARG A 57 -11.11 9.04 -14.72
CA ARG A 57 -10.44 7.96 -15.44
C ARG A 57 -9.28 7.40 -14.59
N GLY A 58 -9.23 6.07 -14.46
CA GLY A 58 -8.22 5.36 -13.66
C GLY A 58 -8.71 4.95 -12.27
N LEU A 59 -9.87 5.43 -11.82
CA LEU A 59 -10.53 4.94 -10.62
C LEU A 59 -11.81 4.17 -10.98
N ARG A 60 -12.00 3.01 -10.36
CA ARG A 60 -13.17 2.17 -10.58
C ARG A 60 -13.56 1.42 -9.30
N VAL A 61 -14.84 1.49 -8.96
CA VAL A 61 -15.44 0.58 -7.97
C VAL A 61 -15.82 -0.71 -8.68
N PHE A 62 -15.33 -1.84 -8.20
CA PHE A 62 -15.63 -3.15 -8.76
C PHE A 62 -16.47 -4.02 -7.82
N ASP A 63 -16.49 -3.71 -6.54
CA ASP A 63 -17.28 -4.43 -5.54
C ASP A 63 -17.79 -3.49 -4.44
N VAL A 64 -18.93 -3.84 -3.83
CA VAL A 64 -19.50 -3.19 -2.64
C VAL A 64 -20.08 -4.29 -1.77
N THR A 65 -19.62 -4.37 -0.53
CA THR A 65 -20.04 -5.37 0.44
C THR A 65 -20.22 -4.73 1.81
N GLU A 66 -20.87 -5.46 2.73
CA GLU A 66 -20.83 -5.12 4.14
C GLU A 66 -19.40 -5.29 4.69
N PRO A 67 -18.90 -4.36 5.54
CA PRO A 67 -17.58 -4.47 6.10
C PRO A 67 -17.49 -5.64 7.08
N VAL A 68 -16.51 -6.52 6.87
CA VAL A 68 -16.26 -7.69 7.71
C VAL A 68 -15.27 -7.38 8.83
N MET A 69 -14.25 -6.58 8.54
CA MET A 69 -13.16 -6.25 9.46
C MET A 69 -13.10 -4.75 9.75
N LYS A 70 -12.72 -4.41 10.98
CA LYS A 70 -12.40 -3.02 11.34
C LYS A 70 -10.99 -2.66 10.85
N ALA A 71 -10.77 -1.41 10.43
CA ALA A 71 -9.49 -0.88 9.96
C ALA A 71 -8.29 -1.22 10.87
N GLY A 72 -8.47 -1.23 12.18
CA GLY A 72 -7.44 -1.59 13.15
C GLY A 72 -6.99 -3.07 13.11
N LYS A 73 -7.61 -3.91 12.28
CA LYS A 73 -7.18 -5.30 12.03
C LYS A 73 -6.15 -5.43 10.92
N ILE A 74 -5.92 -4.38 10.14
CA ILE A 74 -4.86 -4.37 9.12
C ILE A 74 -3.51 -4.52 9.81
N ALA A 75 -2.73 -5.51 9.37
CA ALA A 75 -1.41 -5.82 9.86
C ALA A 75 -0.35 -5.81 8.75
N PHE A 76 -0.73 -6.18 7.53
CA PHE A 76 0.18 -6.28 6.40
C PHE A 76 -0.44 -5.71 5.12
N ALA A 77 0.44 -5.33 4.19
CA ALA A 77 0.08 -4.97 2.82
C ALA A 77 1.05 -5.62 1.84
N SER A 78 0.55 -6.09 0.71
CA SER A 78 1.38 -6.59 -0.39
C SER A 78 1.60 -5.52 -1.43
N PHE A 79 2.81 -5.51 -1.97
CA PHE A 79 3.24 -4.57 -2.99
C PHE A 79 3.96 -5.29 -4.11
N THR A 80 3.76 -4.82 -5.35
CA THR A 80 4.62 -5.09 -6.49
C THR A 80 5.39 -3.81 -6.80
N ILE A 81 6.72 -3.89 -6.82
CA ILE A 81 7.61 -2.76 -7.05
C ILE A 81 8.46 -3.06 -8.29
N LYS A 82 8.36 -2.22 -9.32
CA LYS A 82 9.24 -2.25 -10.47
C LYS A 82 10.40 -1.31 -10.23
N ILE A 83 11.61 -1.80 -10.45
CA ILE A 83 12.85 -1.10 -10.10
C ILE A 83 13.78 -1.13 -11.31
N SER A 84 14.12 0.05 -11.82
CA SER A 84 15.11 0.25 -12.87
C SER A 84 16.17 1.21 -12.36
N CYS A 85 17.42 0.80 -12.27
CA CYS A 85 18.48 1.62 -11.71
C CYS A 85 19.46 2.09 -12.80
N ASP A 86 19.89 3.36 -12.72
CA ASP A 86 20.79 3.98 -13.67
C ASP A 86 22.12 3.22 -13.79
N GLY A 87 22.45 2.80 -15.01
CA GLY A 87 23.71 2.11 -15.31
C GLY A 87 23.76 0.64 -14.94
N GLU A 88 22.71 0.10 -14.31
CA GLU A 88 22.61 -1.30 -13.90
C GLU A 88 21.68 -2.09 -14.82
N ASN A 89 21.97 -3.38 -15.00
CA ASN A 89 21.06 -4.29 -15.68
C ASN A 89 20.11 -4.94 -14.69
N PRO A 90 18.91 -5.42 -15.12
CA PRO A 90 17.89 -6.00 -14.23
C PRO A 90 18.41 -7.18 -13.39
N ARG A 91 19.32 -7.99 -13.93
CA ARG A 91 19.90 -9.12 -13.22
C ARG A 91 20.74 -8.68 -12.02
N THR A 92 21.62 -7.68 -12.21
CA THR A 92 22.42 -7.11 -11.10
C THR A 92 21.51 -6.55 -10.02
N VAL A 93 20.45 -5.82 -10.40
CA VAL A 93 19.47 -5.28 -9.45
C VAL A 93 18.78 -6.40 -8.67
N CYS A 94 18.42 -7.51 -9.32
CA CYS A 94 17.83 -8.68 -8.65
C CYS A 94 18.81 -9.34 -7.66
N GLU A 95 20.09 -9.49 -8.03
CA GLU A 95 21.12 -10.04 -7.14
C GLU A 95 21.33 -9.16 -5.92
N GLN A 96 21.41 -7.85 -6.10
CA GLN A 96 21.54 -6.84 -5.03
C GLN A 96 20.30 -6.78 -4.12
N LEU A 97 19.08 -6.85 -4.68
CA LEU A 97 17.84 -6.93 -3.90
C LEU A 97 17.80 -8.17 -3.02
N ASN A 98 18.16 -9.33 -3.58
CA ASN A 98 18.24 -10.58 -2.81
C ASN A 98 19.30 -10.48 -1.69
N GLU A 99 20.45 -9.88 -1.95
CA GLU A 99 21.48 -9.64 -0.93
C GLU A 99 20.93 -8.76 0.21
N LEU A 100 20.30 -7.64 -0.11
CA LEU A 100 19.70 -6.76 0.88
C LEU A 100 18.61 -7.47 1.69
N LEU A 101 17.67 -8.12 0.98
CA LEU A 101 16.48 -8.72 1.60
C LEU A 101 16.80 -9.97 2.43
N THR A 102 17.93 -10.66 2.18
CA THR A 102 18.41 -11.79 2.99
C THR A 102 19.34 -11.39 4.12
N SER A 103 19.77 -10.12 4.20
CA SER A 103 20.63 -9.64 5.28
C SER A 103 19.97 -9.76 6.66
N GLU A 104 20.78 -9.81 7.71
CA GLU A 104 20.30 -9.93 9.11
C GLU A 104 19.53 -8.69 9.58
N SER A 105 19.91 -7.50 9.09
CA SER A 105 19.28 -6.22 9.41
C SER A 105 19.22 -5.30 8.20
N ILE A 106 18.21 -4.43 8.15
CA ILE A 106 18.05 -3.39 7.12
C ILE A 106 17.80 -2.07 7.87
N GLU A 107 18.88 -1.35 8.14
CA GLU A 107 18.80 -0.09 8.86
C GLU A 107 18.46 1.06 7.93
N VAL A 108 17.49 1.89 8.33
CA VAL A 108 17.07 3.09 7.62
C VAL A 108 16.93 4.27 8.55
N GLU A 109 17.19 5.47 8.04
CA GLU A 109 16.92 6.70 8.76
C GLU A 109 15.46 7.11 8.59
N LYS A 110 14.71 7.15 9.69
CA LYS A 110 13.33 7.63 9.73
C LYS A 110 13.26 9.01 10.38
N LYS A 111 12.82 10.01 9.61
CA LYS A 111 12.58 11.36 10.15
C LYS A 111 11.29 11.36 10.96
N SER A 112 11.33 11.93 12.15
CA SER A 112 10.18 12.13 13.03
C SER A 112 10.16 13.57 13.57
N LYS A 113 9.07 13.98 14.20
CA LYS A 113 8.98 15.29 14.88
C LYS A 113 10.04 15.48 15.97
N LYS A 114 10.65 14.38 16.48
CA LYS A 114 11.69 14.38 17.52
C LYS A 114 13.12 14.27 16.95
N GLY A 115 13.29 14.29 15.62
CA GLY A 115 14.58 14.15 14.95
C GLY A 115 14.68 12.91 14.05
N ILE A 116 15.90 12.62 13.61
CA ILE A 116 16.22 11.44 12.80
C ILE A 116 16.49 10.27 13.76
N LYS A 117 15.91 9.12 13.47
CA LYS A 117 16.14 7.87 14.22
C LYS A 117 16.45 6.75 13.21
N THR A 118 17.52 6.00 13.49
CA THR A 118 17.79 4.75 12.78
C THR A 118 16.84 3.66 13.27
N VAL A 119 16.20 2.97 12.35
CA VAL A 119 15.29 1.84 12.61
C VAL A 119 15.66 0.69 11.70
N ASP A 120 15.66 -0.51 12.25
CA ASP A 120 15.75 -1.74 11.45
C ASP A 120 14.35 -2.11 10.96
N ILE A 121 14.19 -2.17 9.62
CA ILE A 121 12.92 -2.52 8.97
C ILE A 121 12.83 -4.02 8.61
N LYS A 122 13.86 -4.80 8.85
CA LYS A 122 13.93 -6.22 8.50
C LYS A 122 12.76 -7.02 9.07
N GLN A 123 12.41 -6.77 10.33
CA GLN A 123 11.31 -7.45 11.02
C GLN A 123 9.94 -7.15 10.42
N GLY A 124 9.81 -6.03 9.72
CA GLY A 124 8.58 -5.63 9.03
C GLY A 124 8.41 -6.24 7.63
N ILE A 125 9.38 -7.05 7.15
CA ILE A 125 9.30 -7.77 5.87
C ILE A 125 8.82 -9.19 6.14
N LYS A 126 7.58 -9.50 5.76
CA LYS A 126 6.95 -10.81 5.99
C LYS A 126 7.38 -11.84 4.97
N SER A 127 7.40 -11.47 3.70
CA SER A 127 7.84 -12.31 2.57
C SER A 127 8.24 -11.43 1.40
N PHE A 128 9.04 -11.98 0.50
CA PHE A 128 9.42 -11.33 -0.75
C PHE A 128 9.73 -12.35 -1.84
N GLU A 129 9.59 -11.91 -3.07
CA GLU A 129 10.03 -12.60 -4.28
C GLU A 129 10.64 -11.57 -5.24
N VAL A 130 11.80 -11.89 -5.81
CA VAL A 130 12.50 -11.02 -6.77
C VAL A 130 12.53 -11.71 -8.11
N THR A 131 12.02 -11.06 -9.14
CA THR A 131 11.93 -11.59 -10.51
C THR A 131 12.64 -10.67 -11.49
N GLU A 132 13.54 -11.22 -12.31
CA GLU A 132 14.15 -10.51 -13.42
C GLU A 132 13.14 -10.36 -14.57
N LYS A 133 12.92 -9.13 -15.05
CA LYS A 133 12.15 -8.83 -16.25
C LYS A 133 13.11 -8.28 -17.33
N PHE A 134 12.57 -8.05 -18.52
CA PHE A 134 13.38 -7.62 -19.67
C PHE A 134 14.16 -6.32 -19.43
N ASP A 135 13.52 -5.33 -18.79
CA ASP A 135 14.04 -3.96 -18.63
C ASP A 135 14.00 -3.43 -17.18
N PHE A 136 13.51 -4.24 -16.22
CA PHE A 136 13.46 -3.91 -14.80
C PHE A 136 13.55 -5.15 -13.91
N ALA A 137 13.85 -4.95 -12.64
CA ALA A 137 13.66 -5.95 -11.59
C ALA A 137 12.27 -5.76 -10.96
N GLU A 138 11.52 -6.83 -10.77
CA GLU A 138 10.24 -6.81 -10.07
C GLU A 138 10.39 -7.44 -8.69
N LEU A 139 10.01 -6.69 -7.67
CA LEU A 139 9.97 -7.12 -6.28
C LEU A 139 8.52 -7.22 -5.83
N ASP A 140 8.05 -8.44 -5.58
CA ASP A 140 6.82 -8.68 -4.84
C ASP A 140 7.16 -8.82 -3.35
N VAL A 141 6.54 -7.99 -2.51
CA VAL A 141 6.88 -7.94 -1.09
C VAL A 141 5.64 -7.73 -0.22
N VAL A 142 5.61 -8.41 0.92
CA VAL A 142 4.60 -8.20 1.98
C VAL A 142 5.27 -7.49 3.15
N LEU A 143 4.78 -6.29 3.47
CA LEU A 143 5.31 -5.43 4.51
C LEU A 143 4.30 -5.22 5.64
N SER A 144 4.80 -5.01 6.86
CA SER A 144 3.99 -4.54 7.98
C SER A 144 3.29 -3.22 7.61
N ALA A 145 1.98 -3.15 7.86
CA ALA A 145 1.14 -2.01 7.51
C ALA A 145 0.14 -1.65 8.63
N GLY A 146 0.39 -2.15 9.83
CA GLY A 146 -0.45 -1.89 11.00
C GLY A 146 -0.24 -0.50 11.61
N SER A 147 -1.09 -0.16 12.55
CA SER A 147 -1.03 1.14 13.27
C SER A 147 0.21 1.27 14.18
N SER A 148 0.72 0.16 14.70
CA SER A 148 1.89 0.11 15.59
C SER A 148 3.20 -0.15 14.85
N ASP A 149 3.14 -0.89 13.74
CA ASP A 149 4.27 -1.25 12.92
C ASP A 149 3.91 -1.05 11.44
N ASN A 150 4.65 -0.16 10.79
CA ASN A 150 4.40 0.21 9.40
C ASN A 150 5.73 0.46 8.69
N VAL A 151 5.99 -0.34 7.67
CA VAL A 151 7.13 -0.19 6.77
C VAL A 151 6.64 0.36 5.44
N ASN A 152 6.96 1.63 5.17
CA ASN A 152 6.69 2.20 3.85
C ASN A 152 7.68 1.64 2.83
N PRO A 153 7.23 1.14 1.65
CA PRO A 153 8.10 0.66 0.59
C PRO A 153 9.26 1.59 0.22
N ASN A 154 9.03 2.92 0.27
CA ASN A 154 10.08 3.90 0.01
C ASN A 154 11.29 3.79 0.97
N LEU A 155 11.07 3.32 2.21
CA LEU A 155 12.19 3.10 3.13
C LEU A 155 13.07 1.93 2.69
N LEU A 156 12.45 0.88 2.15
CA LEU A 156 13.18 -0.27 1.60
C LEU A 156 13.98 0.14 0.36
N ILE A 157 13.39 0.93 -0.53
CA ILE A 157 14.08 1.44 -1.72
C ILE A 157 15.23 2.37 -1.30
N SER A 158 15.02 3.28 -0.34
CA SER A 158 16.10 4.13 0.17
C SER A 158 17.25 3.33 0.80
N ALA A 159 16.94 2.23 1.51
CA ALA A 159 17.99 1.34 2.02
C ALA A 159 18.79 0.69 0.88
N PHE A 160 18.09 0.26 -0.18
CA PHE A 160 18.70 -0.31 -1.37
C PHE A 160 19.62 0.68 -2.09
N GLU A 161 19.11 1.88 -2.41
CA GLU A 161 19.88 2.94 -3.08
C GLU A 161 21.13 3.36 -2.28
N ASN A 162 20.97 3.50 -0.95
CA ASN A 162 22.09 3.86 -0.08
C ASN A 162 23.15 2.75 0.02
N ARG A 163 22.75 1.48 0.08
CA ARG A 163 23.67 0.35 0.22
C ARG A 163 24.51 0.13 -1.03
N PHE A 164 23.89 0.23 -2.20
CA PHE A 164 24.53 -0.06 -3.49
C PHE A 164 24.98 1.21 -4.26
N LEU A 165 24.74 2.39 -3.70
CA LEU A 165 25.09 3.70 -4.27
C LEU A 165 24.53 3.91 -5.69
N VAL A 166 23.29 3.48 -5.88
CA VAL A 166 22.53 3.59 -7.13
C VAL A 166 21.37 4.56 -6.99
N SER A 167 20.87 5.08 -8.12
CA SER A 167 19.63 5.82 -8.20
C SER A 167 18.65 5.05 -9.07
N CYS A 168 17.42 4.88 -8.62
CA CYS A 168 16.46 4.03 -9.30
C CYS A 168 15.15 4.76 -9.59
N ASP A 169 14.61 4.50 -10.79
CA ASP A 169 13.21 4.76 -11.10
C ASP A 169 12.35 3.63 -10.55
N ILE A 170 11.32 3.99 -9.81
CA ILE A 170 10.44 3.04 -9.15
C ILE A 170 8.97 3.26 -9.50
N ASP A 171 8.24 2.16 -9.64
CA ASP A 171 6.79 2.15 -9.78
C ASP A 171 6.21 1.19 -8.74
N ILE A 172 5.48 1.73 -7.76
CA ILE A 172 4.97 0.98 -6.61
C ILE A 172 3.47 0.80 -6.75
N THR A 173 3.04 -0.45 -6.73
CA THR A 173 1.62 -0.83 -6.72
C THR A 173 1.33 -1.57 -5.42
N ARG A 174 0.36 -1.08 -4.63
CA ARG A 174 -0.22 -1.84 -3.51
C ARG A 174 -1.31 -2.76 -4.05
N ASN A 175 -1.17 -4.06 -3.81
CA ASN A 175 -2.12 -5.06 -4.32
C ASN A 175 -3.25 -5.30 -3.34
N ASP A 176 -2.92 -5.70 -2.10
CA ASP A 176 -3.89 -6.12 -1.09
C ASP A 176 -3.48 -5.69 0.32
N LEU A 177 -4.48 -5.68 1.21
CA LEU A 177 -4.33 -5.52 2.64
C LEU A 177 -4.69 -6.83 3.35
N TYR A 178 -4.02 -7.12 4.47
CA TYR A 178 -4.23 -8.35 5.23
C TYR A 178 -4.30 -8.08 6.73
N ASN A 179 -5.03 -8.94 7.44
CA ASN A 179 -4.98 -9.00 8.90
C ASN A 179 -3.74 -9.75 9.41
N ALA A 180 -3.60 -9.93 10.72
CA ALA A 180 -2.47 -10.62 11.33
C ALA A 180 -2.36 -12.11 10.94
N ASP A 181 -3.46 -12.73 10.56
CA ASP A 181 -3.56 -14.13 10.16
C ASP A 181 -3.37 -14.32 8.64
N MET A 182 -3.00 -13.26 7.92
CA MET A 182 -2.84 -13.22 6.45
C MET A 182 -4.15 -13.48 5.69
N GLU A 183 -5.29 -13.20 6.29
CA GLU A 183 -6.56 -13.18 5.59
C GLU A 183 -6.76 -11.81 4.92
N LEU A 184 -7.32 -11.81 3.70
CA LEU A 184 -7.62 -10.59 2.96
C LEU A 184 -8.54 -9.66 3.77
N PHE A 185 -8.14 -8.41 3.91
CA PHE A 185 -8.96 -7.38 4.53
C PHE A 185 -10.18 -7.05 3.65
N ARG A 186 -11.35 -7.16 4.27
CA ARG A 186 -12.67 -6.93 3.63
C ARG A 186 -13.63 -6.25 4.59
#